data_42204e859d84d49aee5f26ebc020a332
#
_entry.id   42204e859d84d49aee5f26ebc020a332
#
_cell.length_a   1.000
_cell.length_b   1.000
_cell.length_c   1.000
_cell.angle_alpha   90.00
_cell.angle_beta   90.00
_cell.angle_gamma   90.00
#
_symmetry.space_group_name_H-M   'P 1'
#
loop_
_entity.id
_entity.type
_entity.pdbx_description
1 polymer ?
#
loop_
_entity_poly.entity_id
_entity_poly.type
_entity_poly.pdbx_seq_one_letter_code
_entity_poly.pdbx_strand_id
1 'polypeptide(L)'
;MPAVKNYLSTSLEKDGIFKISDKNHAEEDRALCAIFSDGEAPSDFGLVIYRDGDTVDPNRKYISVSDFDDLDVGDVFRVDLHTRRLVFLFKKNSRTNSLYVTDLCNSHCLMCPQPPQETDSVIFEELRQVVSLLPEGLEEISITGGEPTQIGDRLPLLLRDLASRAPDCYVHMLTNARRFSDWKTVQSVSGILRNLSVGVPLYSFNPEKHDYIVQRKGAFDETLDGILNLGKAGIPVEIRVVLHQQTIPDLSELSHFIYRNIPFVFQVSFMGMEQMGYVKKNWDQLWISPLDYQEQLVSATRALFLRGIPVRIFNLPFCHLDKRLWKFT
;
A
#
# COMPACT_ATOMS: atom_id res chain seq x y z
N MET A 1 5.22 -4.82 5.94
CA MET A 1 4.76 -6.23 6.07
C MET A 1 3.48 -6.23 6.86
N PRO A 2 2.49 -7.08 6.55
CA PRO A 2 1.29 -7.17 7.35
C PRO A 2 1.65 -7.56 8.80
N ALA A 3 0.89 -7.04 9.77
CA ALA A 3 1.01 -7.46 11.16
C ALA A 3 0.63 -8.94 11.28
N VAL A 4 1.26 -9.68 12.18
CA VAL A 4 1.01 -11.10 12.39
C VAL A 4 0.97 -11.43 13.88
N LYS A 5 0.10 -12.39 14.26
CA LYS A 5 0.02 -12.96 15.59
C LYS A 5 0.03 -14.48 15.49
N ASN A 6 0.82 -15.16 16.31
CA ASN A 6 0.80 -16.62 16.34
C ASN A 6 -0.48 -17.12 17.02
N TYR A 7 -1.02 -18.25 16.56
CA TYR A 7 -2.06 -18.97 17.28
C TYR A 7 -1.50 -20.31 17.79
N LEU A 8 -2.12 -20.83 18.87
CA LEU A 8 -1.68 -22.05 19.55
C LEU A 8 -2.33 -23.29 18.97
N SER A 9 -3.64 -23.26 18.74
CA SER A 9 -4.43 -24.36 18.17
C SER A 9 -5.60 -23.87 17.36
N THR A 10 -6.17 -24.74 16.51
CA THR A 10 -7.35 -24.45 15.69
C THR A 10 -8.07 -25.73 15.30
N SER A 11 -9.37 -25.63 15.04
CA SER A 11 -10.19 -26.68 14.40
C SER A 11 -10.39 -26.43 12.90
N LEU A 12 -9.79 -25.39 12.33
CA LEU A 12 -9.93 -25.12 10.89
C LEU A 12 -9.14 -26.15 10.06
N GLU A 13 -9.74 -26.62 8.98
CA GLU A 13 -9.14 -27.55 8.01
C GLU A 13 -8.51 -26.86 6.82
N LYS A 14 -8.87 -25.58 6.59
CA LYS A 14 -8.31 -24.72 5.54
C LYS A 14 -8.21 -23.28 6.00
N ASP A 15 -7.36 -22.52 5.32
CA ASP A 15 -7.24 -21.08 5.52
C ASP A 15 -8.60 -20.38 5.39
N GLY A 16 -8.81 -19.31 6.13
CA GLY A 16 -10.03 -18.54 6.10
C GLY A 16 -9.78 -17.07 6.48
N ILE A 17 -10.62 -16.19 5.95
CA ILE A 17 -10.60 -14.76 6.23
C ILE A 17 -11.79 -14.42 7.10
N PHE A 18 -11.55 -13.73 8.21
CA PHE A 18 -12.57 -13.39 9.19
C PHE A 18 -12.38 -11.93 9.67
N LYS A 19 -13.52 -11.30 10.00
CA LYS A 19 -13.56 -10.03 10.71
C LYS A 19 -13.87 -10.26 12.18
N ILE A 20 -13.13 -9.66 13.09
CA ILE A 20 -13.48 -9.67 14.51
C ILE A 20 -14.71 -8.79 14.72
N SER A 21 -15.76 -9.36 15.31
CA SER A 21 -17.04 -8.69 15.51
C SER A 21 -17.52 -8.84 16.94
N ASP A 22 -18.47 -8.01 17.34
CA ASP A 22 -19.19 -8.14 18.60
C ASP A 22 -20.48 -8.97 18.44
N LYS A 23 -21.14 -9.27 19.56
CA LYS A 23 -22.37 -10.08 19.59
C LYS A 23 -23.56 -9.44 18.86
N ASN A 24 -23.50 -8.13 18.60
CA ASN A 24 -24.57 -7.35 17.98
C ASN A 24 -24.42 -7.21 16.47
N HIS A 25 -23.41 -7.87 15.89
CA HIS A 25 -23.18 -7.83 14.44
C HIS A 25 -24.37 -8.42 13.67
N ALA A 26 -24.66 -7.86 12.48
CA ALA A 26 -25.77 -8.31 11.63
C ALA A 26 -25.59 -9.78 11.20
N GLU A 27 -26.71 -10.54 11.14
CA GLU A 27 -26.70 -11.98 10.87
C GLU A 27 -26.10 -12.35 9.51
N GLU A 28 -26.27 -11.50 8.51
CA GLU A 28 -25.83 -11.73 7.11
C GLU A 28 -24.33 -12.03 6.98
N ASP A 29 -23.51 -11.42 7.86
CA ASP A 29 -22.06 -11.50 7.77
C ASP A 29 -21.44 -12.45 8.83
N ARG A 30 -22.24 -13.02 9.75
CA ARG A 30 -21.73 -13.76 10.91
C ARG A 30 -20.89 -14.98 10.54
N ALA A 31 -21.18 -15.64 9.41
CA ALA A 31 -20.36 -16.75 8.92
C ALA A 31 -18.92 -16.37 8.58
N LEU A 32 -18.67 -15.08 8.30
CA LEU A 32 -17.33 -14.51 8.03
C LEU A 32 -16.79 -13.74 9.24
N CYS A 33 -17.47 -13.83 10.38
CA CYS A 33 -17.07 -13.14 11.60
C CYS A 33 -16.43 -14.08 12.61
N ALA A 34 -15.42 -13.57 13.30
CA ALA A 34 -14.84 -14.16 14.49
C ALA A 34 -15.32 -13.41 15.73
N ILE A 35 -15.53 -14.12 16.84
CA ILE A 35 -15.94 -13.54 18.11
C ILE A 35 -15.02 -14.05 19.23
N PHE A 36 -14.76 -13.19 20.22
CA PHE A 36 -14.02 -13.60 21.43
C PHE A 36 -14.87 -14.52 22.30
N SER A 37 -14.19 -15.43 23.02
CA SER A 37 -14.81 -16.44 23.89
C SER A 37 -15.42 -15.92 25.20
N ASP A 38 -15.46 -14.60 25.42
CA ASP A 38 -15.92 -13.97 26.70
C ASP A 38 -17.40 -14.22 26.97
N GLY A 39 -17.78 -15.48 27.18
CA GLY A 39 -19.13 -15.93 27.45
C GLY A 39 -19.76 -16.73 26.29
N GLU A 40 -21.10 -16.88 26.31
CA GLU A 40 -21.82 -17.63 25.28
C GLU A 40 -21.71 -16.94 23.89
N ALA A 41 -20.86 -17.47 23.03
CA ALA A 41 -20.77 -17.04 21.65
C ALA A 41 -21.98 -17.55 20.84
N PRO A 42 -22.72 -16.69 20.12
CA PRO A 42 -23.83 -17.13 19.25
C PRO A 42 -23.39 -18.20 18.26
N SER A 43 -24.25 -19.21 18.01
CA SER A 43 -23.89 -20.40 17.22
C SER A 43 -23.61 -20.14 15.74
N ASP A 44 -24.06 -19.02 15.21
CA ASP A 44 -24.00 -18.60 13.82
C ASP A 44 -22.69 -17.87 13.43
N PHE A 45 -21.82 -17.54 14.40
CA PHE A 45 -20.49 -17.00 14.09
C PHE A 45 -19.57 -18.04 13.45
N GLY A 46 -18.84 -17.64 12.42
CA GLY A 46 -17.97 -18.51 11.64
C GLY A 46 -16.73 -19.00 12.38
N LEU A 47 -16.29 -18.26 13.41
CA LEU A 47 -15.10 -18.57 14.19
C LEU A 47 -15.22 -18.07 15.63
N VAL A 48 -14.67 -18.83 16.59
CA VAL A 48 -14.51 -18.39 17.98
C VAL A 48 -13.03 -18.26 18.31
N ILE A 49 -12.62 -17.14 18.91
CA ILE A 49 -11.25 -16.88 19.36
C ILE A 49 -11.19 -17.14 20.86
N TYR A 50 -10.46 -18.18 21.26
CA TYR A 50 -10.22 -18.54 22.66
C TYR A 50 -8.87 -18.03 23.13
N ARG A 51 -8.80 -17.67 24.42
CA ARG A 51 -7.52 -17.44 25.11
C ARG A 51 -6.93 -18.78 25.57
N ASP A 52 -5.61 -18.84 25.73
CA ASP A 52 -4.96 -20.01 26.32
C ASP A 52 -5.53 -20.29 27.73
N GLY A 53 -5.93 -21.55 27.95
CA GLY A 53 -6.59 -21.97 29.19
C GLY A 53 -8.11 -21.89 29.19
N ASP A 54 -8.74 -21.27 28.17
CA ASP A 54 -10.20 -21.26 28.05
C ASP A 54 -10.73 -22.66 27.69
N THR A 55 -11.95 -22.95 28.14
CA THR A 55 -12.66 -24.18 27.74
C THR A 55 -13.17 -24.03 26.30
N VAL A 56 -12.62 -24.84 25.40
CA VAL A 56 -13.01 -24.83 23.98
C VAL A 56 -14.24 -25.68 23.72
N ASP A 57 -15.22 -25.16 22.99
CA ASP A 57 -16.33 -25.95 22.47
C ASP A 57 -15.87 -26.73 21.22
N PRO A 58 -15.82 -28.08 21.27
CA PRO A 58 -15.33 -28.90 20.17
C PRO A 58 -16.27 -28.91 18.94
N ASN A 59 -17.51 -28.45 19.08
CA ASN A 59 -18.49 -28.36 17.98
C ASN A 59 -18.37 -27.06 17.18
N ARG A 60 -17.49 -26.16 17.58
CA ARG A 60 -17.30 -24.85 16.94
C ARG A 60 -15.98 -24.80 16.17
N LYS A 61 -15.98 -24.05 15.07
CA LYS A 61 -14.70 -23.62 14.46
C LYS A 61 -14.03 -22.65 15.40
N TYR A 62 -12.77 -22.88 15.71
CA TYR A 62 -12.05 -22.05 16.66
C TYR A 62 -10.58 -21.87 16.30
N ILE A 63 -10.00 -20.85 16.89
CA ILE A 63 -8.56 -20.63 17.07
C ILE A 63 -8.29 -20.35 18.56
N SER A 64 -7.14 -20.75 19.07
CA SER A 64 -6.67 -20.41 20.41
C SER A 64 -5.41 -19.56 20.30
N VAL A 65 -5.35 -18.45 21.02
CA VAL A 65 -4.23 -17.49 21.08
C VAL A 65 -3.73 -17.37 22.52
N SER A 66 -2.49 -16.90 22.72
CA SER A 66 -1.94 -16.69 24.06
C SER A 66 -2.72 -15.65 24.87
N ASP A 67 -3.15 -14.60 24.20
CA ASP A 67 -3.85 -13.46 24.76
C ASP A 67 -4.66 -12.76 23.64
N PHE A 68 -5.48 -11.78 24.02
CA PHE A 68 -6.25 -10.95 23.06
C PHE A 68 -5.56 -9.62 22.76
N ASP A 69 -4.33 -9.42 23.25
CA ASP A 69 -3.59 -8.20 22.97
C ASP A 69 -3.40 -8.06 21.46
N ASP A 70 -3.50 -6.83 20.97
CA ASP A 70 -3.44 -6.49 19.54
C ASP A 70 -4.60 -7.04 18.66
N LEU A 71 -5.69 -7.55 19.27
CA LEU A 71 -6.89 -7.98 18.57
C LEU A 71 -8.05 -7.02 18.87
N ASP A 72 -8.52 -6.29 17.86
CA ASP A 72 -9.60 -5.33 17.99
C ASP A 72 -10.84 -5.75 17.20
N VAL A 73 -12.03 -5.47 17.77
CA VAL A 73 -13.29 -5.60 17.01
C VAL A 73 -13.24 -4.66 15.81
N GLY A 74 -13.40 -5.22 14.62
CA GLY A 74 -13.26 -4.54 13.34
C GLY A 74 -12.00 -4.91 12.57
N ASP A 75 -11.04 -5.60 13.18
CA ASP A 75 -9.88 -6.15 12.47
C ASP A 75 -10.31 -7.25 11.49
N VAL A 76 -9.66 -7.31 10.33
CA VAL A 76 -9.81 -8.40 9.36
C VAL A 76 -8.49 -9.15 9.26
N PHE A 77 -8.54 -10.46 9.41
CA PHE A 77 -7.35 -11.30 9.38
C PHE A 77 -7.60 -12.59 8.58
N ARG A 78 -6.51 -13.14 8.05
CA ARG A 78 -6.48 -14.50 7.50
C ARG A 78 -5.84 -15.44 8.52
N VAL A 79 -6.46 -16.59 8.72
CA VAL A 79 -5.83 -17.72 9.43
C VAL A 79 -4.98 -18.47 8.42
N ASP A 80 -3.68 -18.47 8.61
CA ASP A 80 -2.71 -19.20 7.79
C ASP A 80 -2.32 -20.48 8.56
N LEU A 81 -2.79 -21.62 8.09
CA LEU A 81 -2.56 -22.92 8.73
C LEU A 81 -1.14 -23.42 8.54
N HIS A 82 -0.50 -23.05 7.43
CA HIS A 82 0.86 -23.50 7.13
C HIS A 82 1.88 -22.84 8.06
N THR A 83 1.77 -21.51 8.25
CA THR A 83 2.68 -20.77 9.12
C THR A 83 2.20 -20.68 10.58
N ARG A 84 0.98 -21.12 10.87
CA ARG A 84 0.29 -21.02 12.17
C ARG A 84 0.18 -19.57 12.65
N ARG A 85 -0.25 -18.67 11.74
CA ARG A 85 -0.33 -17.24 12.00
C ARG A 85 -1.69 -16.66 11.63
N LEU A 86 -2.09 -15.66 12.39
CA LEU A 86 -3.11 -14.70 12.00
C LEU A 86 -2.39 -13.59 11.23
N VAL A 87 -2.70 -13.44 9.97
CA VAL A 87 -2.15 -12.39 9.12
C VAL A 87 -3.19 -11.28 8.99
N PHE A 88 -2.92 -10.13 9.59
CA PHE A 88 -3.87 -9.01 9.55
C PHE A 88 -3.88 -8.38 8.16
N LEU A 89 -5.05 -8.36 7.54
CA LEU A 89 -5.31 -7.78 6.23
C LEU A 89 -5.88 -6.37 6.35
N PHE A 90 -6.49 -6.06 7.50
CA PHE A 90 -6.95 -4.73 7.90
C PHE A 90 -6.91 -4.62 9.43
N LYS A 91 -6.39 -3.54 9.94
CA LYS A 91 -6.36 -3.21 11.39
C LYS A 91 -7.17 -1.95 11.61
N LYS A 92 -8.25 -2.04 12.40
CA LYS A 92 -9.18 -0.94 12.67
C LYS A 92 -8.47 0.32 13.21
N ASN A 93 -7.52 0.13 14.10
CA ASN A 93 -6.80 1.21 14.77
C ASN A 93 -5.52 1.64 14.03
N SER A 94 -5.21 1.07 12.87
CA SER A 94 -4.09 1.50 12.02
C SER A 94 -4.52 2.64 11.10
N ARG A 95 -3.63 3.63 10.96
CA ARG A 95 -3.77 4.71 9.97
C ARG A 95 -3.12 4.38 8.61
N THR A 96 -2.51 3.20 8.49
CA THR A 96 -1.73 2.83 7.31
C THR A 96 -2.17 1.49 6.72
N ASN A 97 -3.49 1.28 6.62
CA ASN A 97 -4.02 0.08 5.97
C ASN A 97 -3.79 0.10 4.47
N SER A 98 -3.43 -1.06 3.92
CA SER A 98 -3.22 -1.21 2.48
C SER A 98 -3.75 -2.54 1.98
N LEU A 99 -4.35 -2.53 0.79
CA LEU A 99 -4.65 -3.74 0.03
C LEU A 99 -3.45 -4.08 -0.85
N TYR A 100 -2.81 -5.20 -0.57
CA TYR A 100 -1.73 -5.74 -1.39
C TYR A 100 -2.35 -6.63 -2.47
N VAL A 101 -2.34 -6.15 -3.73
CA VAL A 101 -3.19 -6.74 -4.78
C VAL A 101 -2.48 -7.71 -5.72
N THR A 102 -1.15 -7.72 -5.75
CA THR A 102 -0.37 -8.63 -6.59
C THR A 102 1.12 -8.63 -6.24
N ASP A 103 1.77 -9.77 -6.43
CA ASP A 103 3.24 -9.90 -6.37
C ASP A 103 3.92 -9.53 -7.69
N LEU A 104 3.14 -9.41 -8.78
CA LEU A 104 3.69 -9.15 -10.11
C LEU A 104 4.02 -7.68 -10.31
N CYS A 105 5.11 -7.41 -11.01
CA CYS A 105 5.48 -6.06 -11.44
C CYS A 105 6.13 -6.11 -12.83
N ASN A 106 5.92 -5.07 -13.63
CA ASN A 106 6.58 -4.90 -14.93
C ASN A 106 7.90 -4.11 -14.84
N SER A 107 8.41 -3.85 -13.62
CA SER A 107 9.71 -3.21 -13.33
C SER A 107 10.43 -3.96 -12.22
N HIS A 108 11.78 -3.80 -12.15
CA HIS A 108 12.64 -4.42 -11.15
C HIS A 108 13.55 -3.38 -10.47
N CYS A 109 12.92 -2.34 -9.92
CA CYS A 109 13.62 -1.18 -9.37
C CYS A 109 14.74 -1.57 -8.39
N LEU A 110 15.90 -0.94 -8.52
CA LEU A 110 17.10 -1.23 -7.71
C LEU A 110 16.84 -1.15 -6.21
N MET A 111 15.91 -0.27 -5.78
CA MET A 111 15.57 -0.05 -4.38
C MET A 111 14.22 -0.68 -3.97
N CYS A 112 13.64 -1.57 -4.77
CA CYS A 112 12.34 -2.14 -4.46
C CYS A 112 12.32 -2.81 -3.08
N PRO A 113 11.46 -2.36 -2.13
CA PRO A 113 11.37 -2.96 -0.79
C PRO A 113 10.68 -4.32 -0.82
N GLN A 114 9.81 -4.56 -1.81
CA GLN A 114 9.06 -5.79 -2.05
C GLN A 114 9.35 -6.29 -3.47
N PRO A 115 10.46 -7.01 -3.69
CA PRO A 115 10.83 -7.47 -5.02
C PRO A 115 9.72 -8.31 -5.67
N PRO A 116 9.40 -8.05 -6.95
CA PRO A 116 8.35 -8.80 -7.65
C PRO A 116 8.69 -10.29 -7.72
N GLN A 117 7.65 -11.12 -7.73
CA GLN A 117 7.75 -12.56 -7.90
C GLN A 117 7.44 -12.94 -9.35
N GLU A 118 7.82 -14.16 -9.75
CA GLU A 118 7.51 -14.71 -11.07
C GLU A 118 6.04 -15.17 -11.17
N THR A 119 5.47 -15.56 -10.03
CA THR A 119 4.08 -16.01 -9.89
C THR A 119 3.35 -15.16 -8.88
N ASP A 120 2.07 -14.92 -9.13
CA ASP A 120 1.22 -14.18 -8.20
C ASP A 120 0.69 -15.12 -7.11
N SER A 121 0.98 -14.83 -5.85
CA SER A 121 0.43 -15.57 -4.70
C SER A 121 -0.90 -14.98 -4.22
N VAL A 122 -1.29 -13.82 -4.72
CA VAL A 122 -2.52 -13.12 -4.30
C VAL A 122 -3.74 -13.72 -5.00
N ILE A 123 -4.68 -14.19 -4.20
CA ILE A 123 -5.95 -14.74 -4.69
C ILE A 123 -6.97 -13.60 -4.80
N PHE A 124 -7.42 -13.30 -6.00
CA PHE A 124 -8.31 -12.16 -6.26
C PHE A 124 -9.64 -12.25 -5.50
N GLU A 125 -10.23 -13.45 -5.37
CA GLU A 125 -11.48 -13.64 -4.61
C GLU A 125 -11.29 -13.39 -3.11
N GLU A 126 -10.12 -13.68 -2.55
CA GLU A 126 -9.77 -13.31 -1.17
C GLU A 126 -9.71 -11.79 -0.99
N LEU A 127 -9.13 -11.05 -1.95
CA LEU A 127 -9.14 -9.59 -1.93
C LEU A 127 -10.56 -9.03 -1.92
N ARG A 128 -11.45 -9.57 -2.75
CA ARG A 128 -12.86 -9.17 -2.78
C ARG A 128 -13.56 -9.46 -1.46
N GLN A 129 -13.27 -10.62 -0.85
CA GLN A 129 -13.76 -10.95 0.49
C GLN A 129 -13.26 -9.95 1.54
N VAL A 130 -11.98 -9.58 1.52
CA VAL A 130 -11.43 -8.55 2.41
C VAL A 130 -12.19 -7.24 2.24
N VAL A 131 -12.38 -6.78 0.99
CA VAL A 131 -13.13 -5.54 0.71
C VAL A 131 -14.56 -5.60 1.27
N SER A 132 -15.27 -6.74 1.16
CA SER A 132 -16.61 -6.88 1.70
C SER A 132 -16.69 -6.78 3.23
N LEU A 133 -15.58 -7.08 3.92
CA LEU A 133 -15.47 -7.03 5.37
C LEU A 133 -14.97 -5.67 5.92
N LEU A 134 -14.50 -4.77 5.06
CA LEU A 134 -14.08 -3.43 5.48
C LEU A 134 -15.24 -2.63 6.09
N PRO A 135 -14.98 -1.68 7.00
CA PRO A 135 -16.03 -0.82 7.54
C PRO A 135 -16.62 0.10 6.45
N GLU A 136 -17.93 0.35 6.51
CA GLU A 136 -18.62 1.25 5.57
C GLU A 136 -18.13 2.70 5.68
N GLY A 137 -17.79 3.14 6.89
CA GLY A 137 -17.22 4.46 7.18
C GLY A 137 -15.68 4.51 7.08
N LEU A 138 -15.07 3.67 6.25
CA LEU A 138 -13.64 3.69 6.03
C LEU A 138 -13.20 5.04 5.44
N GLU A 139 -12.30 5.74 6.17
CA GLU A 139 -11.85 7.08 5.77
C GLU A 139 -10.78 7.00 4.67
N GLU A 140 -9.80 6.10 4.80
CA GLU A 140 -8.71 5.96 3.83
C GLU A 140 -8.19 4.52 3.73
N ILE A 141 -7.72 4.17 2.54
CA ILE A 141 -6.98 2.92 2.30
C ILE A 141 -6.00 3.11 1.13
N SER A 142 -4.85 2.46 1.23
CA SER A 142 -3.92 2.40 0.10
C SER A 142 -4.12 1.13 -0.72
N ILE A 143 -3.86 1.21 -2.04
CA ILE A 143 -3.71 0.05 -2.90
C ILE A 143 -2.24 -0.05 -3.30
N THR A 144 -1.63 -1.20 -3.08
CA THR A 144 -0.23 -1.47 -3.38
C THR A 144 -0.03 -2.90 -3.86
N GLY A 145 1.20 -3.26 -4.13
CA GLY A 145 1.60 -4.60 -4.56
C GLY A 145 2.95 -4.51 -5.24
N GLY A 146 3.23 -5.40 -6.18
CA GLY A 146 4.26 -5.18 -7.17
C GLY A 146 3.87 -3.98 -8.05
N GLU A 147 2.93 -4.20 -8.97
CA GLU A 147 2.29 -3.13 -9.76
C GLU A 147 0.79 -3.41 -9.88
N PRO A 148 -0.10 -2.63 -9.27
CA PRO A 148 -1.54 -2.91 -9.26
C PRO A 148 -2.18 -3.09 -10.63
N THR A 149 -1.70 -2.40 -11.66
CA THR A 149 -2.24 -2.54 -13.01
C THR A 149 -1.93 -3.89 -13.66
N GLN A 150 -1.05 -4.71 -13.08
CA GLN A 150 -0.76 -6.07 -13.59
C GLN A 150 -1.92 -7.04 -13.42
N ILE A 151 -2.87 -6.76 -12.49
CA ILE A 151 -4.06 -7.60 -12.37
C ILE A 151 -5.10 -7.36 -13.50
N GLY A 152 -4.82 -6.41 -14.42
CA GLY A 152 -5.62 -6.16 -15.62
C GLY A 152 -7.06 -5.76 -15.32
N ASP A 153 -8.02 -6.42 -15.96
CA ASP A 153 -9.47 -6.12 -15.83
C ASP A 153 -10.02 -6.37 -14.42
N ARG A 154 -9.26 -7.05 -13.55
CA ARG A 154 -9.61 -7.23 -12.14
C ARG A 154 -9.46 -5.93 -11.34
N LEU A 155 -8.58 -5.00 -11.75
CA LEU A 155 -8.40 -3.73 -11.05
C LEU A 155 -9.69 -2.89 -11.02
N PRO A 156 -10.35 -2.58 -12.15
CA PRO A 156 -11.62 -1.87 -12.11
C PRO A 156 -12.73 -2.61 -11.34
N LEU A 157 -12.73 -3.94 -11.29
CA LEU A 157 -13.68 -4.70 -10.47
C LEU A 157 -13.43 -4.45 -8.98
N LEU A 158 -12.18 -4.54 -8.52
CA LEU A 158 -11.81 -4.26 -7.13
C LEU A 158 -12.17 -2.83 -6.71
N LEU A 159 -11.94 -1.85 -7.61
CA LEU A 159 -12.30 -0.45 -7.34
C LEU A 159 -13.82 -0.26 -7.22
N ARG A 160 -14.62 -1.00 -8.00
CA ARG A 160 -16.10 -0.98 -7.88
C ARG A 160 -16.56 -1.61 -6.57
N ASP A 161 -15.95 -2.71 -6.14
CA ASP A 161 -16.25 -3.33 -4.86
C ASP A 161 -15.96 -2.34 -3.71
N LEU A 162 -14.82 -1.64 -3.76
CA LEU A 162 -14.48 -0.58 -2.80
C LEU A 162 -15.47 0.60 -2.84
N ALA A 163 -15.83 1.07 -4.04
CA ALA A 163 -16.80 2.15 -4.21
C ALA A 163 -18.19 1.79 -3.66
N SER A 164 -18.57 0.53 -3.79
CA SER A 164 -19.82 0.01 -3.23
C SER A 164 -19.77 -0.11 -1.71
N ARG A 165 -18.64 -0.55 -1.16
CA ARG A 165 -18.48 -0.81 0.29
C ARG A 165 -18.22 0.46 1.10
N ALA A 166 -17.39 1.37 0.56
CA ALA A 166 -16.97 2.60 1.22
C ALA A 166 -16.90 3.76 0.20
N PRO A 167 -18.04 4.32 -0.22
CA PRO A 167 -18.14 5.26 -1.35
C PRO A 167 -17.38 6.58 -1.14
N ASP A 168 -17.19 7.00 0.09
CA ASP A 168 -16.51 8.24 0.46
C ASP A 168 -15.03 8.02 0.87
N CYS A 169 -14.56 6.76 0.85
CA CYS A 169 -13.19 6.41 1.19
C CYS A 169 -12.18 7.10 0.27
N TYR A 170 -11.15 7.70 0.86
CA TYR A 170 -9.99 8.18 0.11
C TYR A 170 -9.09 6.98 -0.23
N VAL A 171 -8.89 6.73 -1.52
CA VAL A 171 -8.05 5.65 -2.01
C VAL A 171 -6.79 6.21 -2.62
N HIS A 172 -5.63 5.83 -2.07
CA HIS A 172 -4.32 6.17 -2.63
C HIS A 172 -3.66 4.95 -3.26
N MET A 173 -3.56 4.89 -4.59
CA MET A 173 -2.96 3.77 -5.29
C MET A 173 -1.50 4.05 -5.65
N LEU A 174 -0.59 3.18 -5.19
CA LEU A 174 0.82 3.21 -5.57
C LEU A 174 1.01 2.44 -6.87
N THR A 175 1.45 3.12 -7.93
CA THR A 175 1.63 2.53 -9.26
C THR A 175 2.82 3.15 -9.98
N ASN A 176 3.54 2.39 -10.78
CA ASN A 176 4.59 2.95 -11.65
C ASN A 176 4.03 3.71 -12.87
N ALA A 177 2.71 3.75 -13.01
CA ALA A 177 1.94 4.43 -14.05
C ALA A 177 2.18 3.98 -15.50
N ARG A 178 3.09 3.03 -15.76
CA ARG A 178 3.49 2.64 -17.12
C ARG A 178 2.33 2.13 -17.98
N ARG A 179 1.39 1.34 -17.40
CA ARG A 179 0.20 0.88 -18.15
C ARG A 179 -0.82 1.98 -18.39
N PHE A 180 -0.78 3.07 -17.66
CA PHE A 180 -1.59 4.26 -17.89
C PHE A 180 -1.11 5.10 -19.08
N SER A 181 0.02 4.77 -19.72
CA SER A 181 0.37 5.28 -21.05
C SER A 181 -0.70 4.90 -22.10
N ASP A 182 -1.36 3.76 -21.92
CA ASP A 182 -2.56 3.42 -22.70
C ASP A 182 -3.80 4.10 -22.09
N TRP A 183 -4.44 4.99 -22.87
CA TRP A 183 -5.63 5.71 -22.46
C TRP A 183 -6.81 4.81 -22.06
N LYS A 184 -6.93 3.61 -22.66
CA LYS A 184 -7.97 2.64 -22.29
C LYS A 184 -7.81 2.17 -20.84
N THR A 185 -6.59 1.98 -20.39
CA THR A 185 -6.31 1.63 -19.00
C THR A 185 -6.76 2.75 -18.05
N VAL A 186 -6.51 4.02 -18.40
CA VAL A 186 -7.00 5.16 -17.61
C VAL A 186 -8.52 5.19 -17.56
N GLN A 187 -9.17 5.04 -18.73
CA GLN A 187 -10.63 5.03 -18.81
C GLN A 187 -11.27 3.91 -17.98
N SER A 188 -10.62 2.76 -17.86
CA SER A 188 -11.14 1.61 -17.12
C SER A 188 -11.26 1.85 -15.61
N VAL A 189 -10.45 2.77 -15.05
CA VAL A 189 -10.43 3.10 -13.62
C VAL A 189 -11.03 4.48 -13.31
N SER A 190 -11.09 5.35 -14.31
CA SER A 190 -11.56 6.72 -14.13
C SER A 190 -13.03 6.78 -13.74
N GLY A 191 -13.36 7.63 -12.76
CA GLY A 191 -14.74 7.86 -12.32
C GLY A 191 -15.38 6.74 -11.49
N ILE A 192 -14.67 5.64 -11.20
CA ILE A 192 -15.18 4.56 -10.34
C ILE A 192 -15.22 5.04 -8.88
N LEU A 193 -14.13 5.59 -8.39
CA LEU A 193 -14.00 6.15 -7.04
C LEU A 193 -14.04 7.68 -7.10
N ARG A 194 -14.74 8.31 -6.18
CA ARG A 194 -14.79 9.78 -6.06
C ARG A 194 -13.45 10.36 -5.62
N ASN A 195 -12.78 9.68 -4.70
CA ASN A 195 -11.58 10.14 -4.00
C ASN A 195 -10.39 9.21 -4.30
N LEU A 196 -10.09 8.98 -5.59
CA LEU A 196 -8.91 8.25 -6.03
C LEU A 196 -7.76 9.23 -6.29
N SER A 197 -6.59 8.93 -5.73
CA SER A 197 -5.32 9.55 -6.12
C SER A 197 -4.27 8.46 -6.39
N VAL A 198 -3.19 8.83 -7.06
CA VAL A 198 -2.11 7.89 -7.37
C VAL A 198 -0.75 8.43 -6.94
N GLY A 199 0.10 7.56 -6.40
CA GLY A 199 1.50 7.84 -6.12
C GLY A 199 2.40 7.19 -7.17
N VAL A 200 3.11 8.01 -7.95
CA VAL A 200 3.91 7.57 -9.10
C VAL A 200 5.38 7.86 -8.88
N PRO A 201 6.27 6.85 -8.97
CA PRO A 201 7.71 7.06 -8.86
C PRO A 201 8.27 7.72 -10.13
N LEU A 202 9.09 8.77 -9.94
CA LEU A 202 9.87 9.39 -11.00
C LEU A 202 11.27 9.71 -10.45
N TYR A 203 12.30 8.98 -10.92
CA TYR A 203 13.61 8.98 -10.27
C TYR A 203 14.67 9.85 -10.96
N SER A 204 14.46 10.25 -12.21
CA SER A 204 15.31 11.18 -12.94
C SER A 204 14.50 11.89 -14.03
N PHE A 205 14.98 13.05 -14.44
CA PHE A 205 14.53 13.76 -15.65
C PHE A 205 15.18 13.20 -16.92
N ASN A 206 16.25 12.41 -16.78
CA ASN A 206 16.94 11.73 -17.86
C ASN A 206 16.32 10.34 -18.06
N PRO A 207 15.80 10.02 -19.28
CA PRO A 207 15.16 8.73 -19.58
C PRO A 207 16.05 7.53 -19.29
N GLU A 208 17.31 7.57 -19.73
CA GLU A 208 18.24 6.44 -19.57
C GLU A 208 18.52 6.16 -18.09
N LYS A 209 18.65 7.21 -17.29
CA LYS A 209 18.88 7.08 -15.85
C LYS A 209 17.66 6.57 -15.11
N HIS A 210 16.46 7.07 -15.44
CA HIS A 210 15.22 6.54 -14.88
C HIS A 210 15.06 5.05 -15.20
N ASP A 211 15.24 4.67 -16.48
CA ASP A 211 15.15 3.30 -16.96
C ASP A 211 16.15 2.37 -16.25
N TYR A 212 17.37 2.87 -16.03
CA TYR A 212 18.38 2.15 -15.25
C TYR A 212 17.95 1.93 -13.80
N ILE A 213 17.37 2.94 -13.14
CA ILE A 213 16.93 2.81 -11.74
C ILE A 213 15.77 1.83 -11.61
N VAL A 214 14.81 1.86 -12.55
CA VAL A 214 13.66 0.94 -12.53
C VAL A 214 13.92 -0.39 -13.23
N GLN A 215 15.12 -0.57 -13.80
CA GLN A 215 15.59 -1.77 -14.52
C GLN A 215 14.64 -2.17 -15.68
N ARG A 216 14.18 -1.14 -16.43
CA ARG A 216 13.32 -1.36 -17.59
C ARG A 216 13.49 -0.26 -18.64
N LYS A 217 13.91 -0.65 -19.84
CA LYS A 217 14.05 0.25 -20.98
C LYS A 217 12.70 0.79 -21.45
N GLY A 218 12.60 2.09 -21.70
CA GLY A 218 11.38 2.79 -22.13
C GLY A 218 10.42 3.11 -21.00
N ALA A 219 10.78 2.80 -19.75
CA ALA A 219 9.91 3.05 -18.60
C ALA A 219 9.67 4.54 -18.34
N PHE A 220 10.68 5.41 -18.63
CA PHE A 220 10.53 6.85 -18.45
C PHE A 220 9.38 7.41 -19.29
N ASP A 221 9.37 7.11 -20.58
CA ASP A 221 8.35 7.61 -21.51
C ASP A 221 6.97 7.06 -21.15
N GLU A 222 6.87 5.74 -20.89
CA GLU A 222 5.61 5.11 -20.46
C GLU A 222 5.09 5.72 -19.14
N THR A 223 5.98 5.97 -18.17
CA THR A 223 5.61 6.58 -16.87
C THR A 223 5.14 8.03 -17.07
N LEU A 224 5.86 8.81 -17.88
CA LEU A 224 5.50 10.22 -18.14
C LEU A 224 4.16 10.32 -18.88
N ASP A 225 3.96 9.52 -19.92
CA ASP A 225 2.68 9.43 -20.63
C ASP A 225 1.53 9.01 -19.70
N GLY A 226 1.81 8.05 -18.81
CA GLY A 226 0.85 7.64 -17.77
C GLY A 226 0.47 8.77 -16.82
N ILE A 227 1.45 9.55 -16.33
CA ILE A 227 1.23 10.73 -15.49
C ILE A 227 0.35 11.76 -16.23
N LEU A 228 0.69 12.05 -17.49
CA LEU A 228 -0.06 13.01 -18.32
C LEU A 228 -1.51 12.55 -18.56
N ASN A 229 -1.71 11.27 -18.85
CA ASN A 229 -3.03 10.70 -19.08
C ASN A 229 -3.89 10.69 -17.80
N LEU A 230 -3.29 10.37 -16.65
CA LEU A 230 -3.95 10.44 -15.33
C LEU A 230 -4.38 11.89 -15.01
N GLY A 231 -3.47 12.87 -15.22
CA GLY A 231 -3.79 14.27 -15.05
C GLY A 231 -4.90 14.74 -15.98
N LYS A 232 -4.88 14.31 -17.25
CA LYS A 232 -5.96 14.59 -18.24
C LYS A 232 -7.31 14.01 -17.82
N ALA A 233 -7.30 12.86 -17.13
CA ALA A 233 -8.51 12.24 -16.58
C ALA A 233 -8.98 12.88 -15.26
N GLY A 234 -8.25 13.86 -14.72
CA GLY A 234 -8.58 14.51 -13.45
C GLY A 234 -8.24 13.65 -12.22
N ILE A 235 -7.43 12.61 -12.38
CA ILE A 235 -6.96 11.80 -11.25
C ILE A 235 -5.74 12.49 -10.65
N PRO A 236 -5.77 12.88 -9.35
CA PRO A 236 -4.65 13.54 -8.70
C PRO A 236 -3.40 12.65 -8.66
N VAL A 237 -2.25 13.20 -9.06
CA VAL A 237 -0.97 12.50 -9.12
C VAL A 237 0.01 13.08 -8.10
N GLU A 238 0.52 12.21 -7.22
CA GLU A 238 1.70 12.46 -6.39
C GLU A 238 2.93 11.93 -7.10
N ILE A 239 4.02 12.70 -7.16
CA ILE A 239 5.33 12.19 -7.59
C ILE A 239 6.12 11.75 -6.37
N ARG A 240 6.66 10.52 -6.41
CA ARG A 240 7.42 9.91 -5.32
C ARG A 240 8.87 9.69 -5.74
N VAL A 241 9.80 10.23 -4.96
CA VAL A 241 11.25 10.14 -5.22
C VAL A 241 11.93 9.51 -4.02
N VAL A 242 12.46 8.30 -4.18
CA VAL A 242 13.32 7.68 -3.15
C VAL A 242 14.71 8.30 -3.24
N LEU A 243 15.21 8.78 -2.09
CA LEU A 243 16.49 9.44 -1.95
C LEU A 243 17.62 8.40 -1.80
N HIS A 244 18.48 8.32 -2.79
CA HIS A 244 19.65 7.42 -2.80
C HIS A 244 20.74 7.95 -3.73
N GLN A 245 21.89 7.35 -3.70
CA GLN A 245 23.10 7.82 -4.42
C GLN A 245 22.84 8.10 -5.92
N GLN A 246 21.92 7.37 -6.56
CA GLN A 246 21.59 7.57 -7.98
C GLN A 246 20.65 8.76 -8.21
N THR A 247 19.74 9.10 -7.27
CA THR A 247 18.75 10.18 -7.44
C THR A 247 19.25 11.53 -6.96
N ILE A 248 20.09 11.56 -5.92
CA ILE A 248 20.57 12.80 -5.28
C ILE A 248 21.28 13.76 -6.25
N PRO A 249 22.18 13.32 -7.13
CA PRO A 249 22.88 14.25 -8.03
C PRO A 249 21.96 15.07 -8.93
N ASP A 250 20.83 14.51 -9.33
CA ASP A 250 19.87 15.11 -10.27
C ASP A 250 18.65 15.72 -9.60
N LEU A 251 18.59 15.75 -8.27
CA LEU A 251 17.37 16.07 -7.52
C LEU A 251 16.85 17.48 -7.82
N SER A 252 17.75 18.45 -8.03
CA SER A 252 17.42 19.83 -8.39
C SER A 252 16.82 19.89 -9.81
N GLU A 253 17.47 19.26 -10.76
CA GLU A 253 17.04 19.22 -12.17
C GLU A 253 15.73 18.47 -12.32
N LEU A 254 15.54 17.37 -11.60
CA LEU A 254 14.28 16.65 -11.53
C LEU A 254 13.14 17.54 -10.98
N SER A 255 13.43 18.32 -9.94
CA SER A 255 12.45 19.28 -9.40
C SER A 255 12.08 20.34 -10.43
N HIS A 256 13.06 20.84 -11.19
CA HIS A 256 12.83 21.78 -12.30
C HIS A 256 12.03 21.12 -13.44
N PHE A 257 12.31 19.88 -13.77
CA PHE A 257 11.57 19.11 -14.77
C PHE A 257 10.10 18.96 -14.37
N ILE A 258 9.83 18.58 -13.11
CA ILE A 258 8.47 18.37 -12.58
C ILE A 258 7.64 19.66 -12.76
N TYR A 259 8.12 20.80 -12.23
CA TYR A 259 7.31 22.00 -12.30
C TYR A 259 7.12 22.56 -13.72
N ARG A 260 8.01 22.25 -14.66
CA ARG A 260 7.92 22.70 -16.06
C ARG A 260 7.00 21.81 -16.90
N ASN A 261 7.03 20.50 -16.70
CA ASN A 261 6.40 19.55 -17.59
C ASN A 261 5.12 18.94 -17.02
N ILE A 262 5.01 18.83 -15.68
CA ILE A 262 3.86 18.22 -14.98
C ILE A 262 3.42 19.06 -13.77
N PRO A 263 3.17 20.39 -13.94
CA PRO A 263 2.87 21.30 -12.82
C PRO A 263 1.52 21.04 -12.14
N PHE A 264 0.69 20.16 -12.69
CA PHE A 264 -0.63 19.77 -12.18
C PHE A 264 -0.55 18.72 -11.07
N VAL A 265 0.64 18.14 -10.78
CA VAL A 265 0.78 17.20 -9.68
C VAL A 265 0.42 17.86 -8.35
N PHE A 266 -0.36 17.15 -7.53
CA PHE A 266 -0.84 17.74 -6.28
C PHE A 266 0.21 17.74 -5.17
N GLN A 267 1.25 16.89 -5.28
CA GLN A 267 2.32 16.75 -4.29
C GLN A 267 3.56 16.11 -4.90
N VAL A 268 4.72 16.46 -4.35
CA VAL A 268 5.98 15.71 -4.54
C VAL A 268 6.46 15.20 -3.18
N SER A 269 6.73 13.91 -3.09
CA SER A 269 7.21 13.24 -1.88
C SER A 269 8.64 12.77 -2.04
N PHE A 270 9.54 13.31 -1.21
CA PHE A 270 10.90 12.83 -1.06
C PHE A 270 10.95 11.80 0.07
N MET A 271 11.47 10.62 -0.19
CA MET A 271 11.40 9.49 0.73
C MET A 271 12.79 8.97 1.06
N GLY A 272 13.13 8.88 2.34
CA GLY A 272 14.30 8.13 2.78
C GLY A 272 14.21 6.66 2.34
N MET A 273 15.34 6.09 1.94
CA MET A 273 15.40 4.72 1.44
C MET A 273 15.19 3.70 2.57
N GLU A 274 14.32 2.75 2.38
CA GLU A 274 14.10 1.63 3.30
C GLU A 274 15.13 0.52 3.09
N GLN A 275 15.73 0.02 4.19
CA GLN A 275 16.80 -0.99 4.14
C GLN A 275 16.25 -2.42 3.99
N MET A 276 15.43 -2.66 2.97
CA MET A 276 14.78 -3.94 2.74
C MET A 276 14.73 -4.29 1.24
N GLY A 277 14.30 -5.51 0.95
CA GLY A 277 14.17 -6.00 -0.42
C GLY A 277 15.47 -5.93 -1.23
N TYR A 278 15.41 -5.36 -2.43
CA TYR A 278 16.56 -5.22 -3.33
C TYR A 278 17.60 -4.22 -2.84
N VAL A 279 17.28 -3.29 -1.95
CA VAL A 279 18.28 -2.40 -1.33
C VAL A 279 19.42 -3.19 -0.69
N LYS A 280 19.12 -4.33 -0.03
CA LYS A 280 20.15 -5.18 0.60
C LYS A 280 21.16 -5.73 -0.38
N LYS A 281 20.75 -6.01 -1.63
CA LYS A 281 21.63 -6.51 -2.70
C LYS A 281 22.39 -5.38 -3.40
N ASN A 282 21.78 -4.19 -3.48
CA ASN A 282 22.27 -3.05 -4.23
C ASN A 282 22.83 -1.95 -3.32
N TRP A 283 23.15 -2.28 -2.05
CA TRP A 283 23.53 -1.33 -1.03
C TRP A 283 24.64 -0.37 -1.47
N ASP A 284 25.75 -0.90 -2.00
CA ASP A 284 26.94 -0.13 -2.35
C ASP A 284 26.71 0.93 -3.44
N GLN A 285 25.70 0.72 -4.29
CA GLN A 285 25.35 1.67 -5.36
C GLN A 285 24.17 2.59 -5.01
N LEU A 286 23.49 2.34 -3.90
CA LEU A 286 22.32 3.10 -3.50
C LEU A 286 22.52 3.91 -2.23
N TRP A 287 23.31 3.37 -1.28
CA TRP A 287 23.44 4.01 0.02
C TRP A 287 24.15 5.35 -0.06
N ILE A 288 23.58 6.35 0.58
CA ILE A 288 24.16 7.66 0.85
C ILE A 288 23.64 8.13 2.22
N SER A 289 24.52 8.69 3.04
CA SER A 289 24.12 9.24 4.34
C SER A 289 23.13 10.38 4.14
N PRO A 290 22.02 10.42 4.88
CA PRO A 290 21.12 11.57 4.88
C PRO A 290 21.81 12.91 5.17
N LEU A 291 22.88 12.90 5.92
CA LEU A 291 23.66 14.12 6.26
C LEU A 291 24.41 14.69 5.04
N ASP A 292 24.70 13.87 4.04
CA ASP A 292 25.53 14.27 2.88
C ASP A 292 24.73 14.96 1.77
N TYR A 293 23.38 14.89 1.80
CA TYR A 293 22.54 15.46 0.73
C TYR A 293 21.52 16.51 1.21
N GLN A 294 21.74 17.09 2.40
CA GLN A 294 20.79 18.07 2.96
C GLN A 294 20.62 19.31 2.08
N GLU A 295 21.69 19.86 1.52
CA GLU A 295 21.62 21.04 0.66
C GLU A 295 20.89 20.75 -0.66
N GLN A 296 21.10 19.58 -1.26
CA GLN A 296 20.37 19.15 -2.45
C GLN A 296 18.88 19.02 -2.17
N LEU A 297 18.54 18.41 -1.03
CA LEU A 297 17.14 18.23 -0.62
C LEU A 297 16.47 19.56 -0.31
N VAL A 298 17.17 20.49 0.36
CA VAL A 298 16.67 21.86 0.62
C VAL A 298 16.44 22.59 -0.69
N SER A 299 17.41 22.54 -1.63
CA SER A 299 17.31 23.19 -2.94
C SER A 299 16.11 22.67 -3.74
N ALA A 300 15.97 21.34 -3.85
CA ALA A 300 14.88 20.69 -4.56
C ALA A 300 13.50 21.02 -3.95
N THR A 301 13.38 20.90 -2.62
CA THR A 301 12.16 21.23 -1.88
C THR A 301 11.76 22.69 -2.09
N ARG A 302 12.72 23.61 -1.99
CA ARG A 302 12.49 25.04 -2.20
C ARG A 302 12.05 25.35 -3.64
N ALA A 303 12.68 24.70 -4.63
CA ALA A 303 12.36 24.89 -6.04
C ALA A 303 10.90 24.56 -6.36
N LEU A 304 10.36 23.49 -5.78
CA LEU A 304 8.95 23.08 -5.94
C LEU A 304 8.00 23.97 -5.12
N PHE A 305 8.32 24.15 -3.84
CA PHE A 305 7.46 24.88 -2.90
C PHE A 305 7.23 26.35 -3.34
N LEU A 306 8.27 27.05 -3.80
CA LEU A 306 8.15 28.44 -4.31
C LEU A 306 7.31 28.54 -5.58
N ARG A 307 7.01 27.42 -6.24
CA ARG A 307 6.14 27.35 -7.44
C ARG A 307 4.77 26.77 -7.14
N GLY A 308 4.40 26.66 -5.85
CA GLY A 308 3.08 26.24 -5.41
C GLY A 308 2.86 24.72 -5.46
N ILE A 309 3.91 23.92 -5.69
CA ILE A 309 3.79 22.45 -5.62
C ILE A 309 4.08 22.01 -4.17
N PRO A 310 3.09 21.41 -3.48
CA PRO A 310 3.28 20.87 -2.13
C PRO A 310 4.39 19.81 -2.10
N VAL A 311 5.20 19.85 -1.05
CA VAL A 311 6.28 18.87 -0.83
C VAL A 311 6.08 18.18 0.50
N ARG A 312 6.33 16.87 0.55
CA ARG A 312 6.41 16.07 1.78
C ARG A 312 7.73 15.30 1.83
N ILE A 313 8.22 15.08 3.05
CA ILE A 313 9.43 14.31 3.31
C ILE A 313 9.07 13.18 4.26
N PHE A 314 9.34 11.94 3.85
CA PHE A 314 9.03 10.74 4.60
C PHE A 314 10.27 9.90 4.90
N ASN A 315 10.21 9.03 5.90
CA ASN A 315 11.22 8.03 6.24
C ASN A 315 12.62 8.61 6.53
N LEU A 316 12.68 9.86 6.99
CA LEU A 316 13.90 10.49 7.47
C LEU A 316 13.70 10.99 8.91
N PRO A 317 14.56 10.57 9.87
CA PRO A 317 14.48 11.06 11.24
C PRO A 317 14.75 12.57 11.31
N PHE A 318 14.02 13.30 12.15
CA PHE A 318 14.19 14.73 12.36
C PHE A 318 15.63 15.15 12.69
N CYS A 319 16.34 14.32 13.44
CA CYS A 319 17.75 14.59 13.80
C CYS A 319 18.72 14.53 12.60
N HIS A 320 18.30 13.92 11.49
CA HIS A 320 19.07 13.86 10.24
C HIS A 320 18.57 14.86 9.19
N LEU A 321 17.58 15.69 9.52
CA LEU A 321 17.03 16.68 8.61
C LEU A 321 17.49 18.09 9.00
N ASP A 322 17.88 18.88 7.99
CA ASP A 322 18.05 20.31 8.15
C ASP A 322 16.75 20.94 8.68
N LYS A 323 16.88 21.86 9.64
CA LYS A 323 15.72 22.55 10.26
C LYS A 323 14.81 23.25 9.26
N ARG A 324 15.37 23.71 8.12
CA ARG A 324 14.61 24.30 7.00
C ARG A 324 13.59 23.34 6.40
N LEU A 325 13.77 22.03 6.57
CA LEU A 325 12.94 20.96 6.02
C LEU A 325 11.85 20.45 6.98
N TRP A 326 11.93 20.73 8.27
CA TRP A 326 11.03 20.18 9.28
C TRP A 326 9.53 20.43 9.01
N LYS A 327 9.20 21.55 8.37
CA LYS A 327 7.80 21.88 8.04
C LYS A 327 7.21 21.04 6.88
N PHE A 328 8.04 20.21 6.24
CA PHE A 328 7.64 19.35 5.12
C PHE A 328 7.52 17.86 5.51
N THR A 329 7.72 17.52 6.78
CA THR A 329 7.61 16.17 7.31
C THR A 329 6.21 15.86 7.84
#